data_8cdd8fa08199f97d532cc875b81b8834
#
_entry.id   8cdd8fa08199f97d532cc875b81b8834
#
_cell.length_a   1.000
_cell.length_b   1.000
_cell.length_c   1.000
_cell.angle_alpha   90.00
_cell.angle_beta   90.00
_cell.angle_gamma   90.00
#
_symmetry.space_group_name_H-M   'P 1'
#
loop_
_entity.id
_entity.type
_entity.pdbx_description
1 polymer ?
#
loop_
_entity_poly.entity_id
_entity_poly.type
_entity_poly.pdbx_seq_one_letter_code
_entity_poly.pdbx_strand_id
1 'polypeptide(L)'
;VEIKNVFKGAIVANAVAIAVAHNHPSGVPKPSEGDFTLTRQIAWAGEILGIRLIDHVIIGEDTFYSMKKENPGVSLTDIGLDQEEMDA
;
A
#
# COMPACT_ATOMS: atom_id res chain seq x y z
N VAL A 1 -0.78 11.43 1.56
CA VAL A 1 -1.77 10.69 0.74
C VAL A 1 -3.03 10.48 1.55
N GLU A 2 -4.14 10.94 1.03
CA GLU A 2 -5.43 10.70 1.66
C GLU A 2 -6.15 9.56 0.94
N ILE A 3 -6.65 8.61 1.73
CA ILE A 3 -7.29 7.40 1.20
C ILE A 3 -8.48 7.73 0.30
N LYS A 4 -9.31 8.69 0.71
CA LYS A 4 -10.48 9.08 -0.11
C LYS A 4 -10.08 9.59 -1.49
N ASN A 5 -8.94 10.29 -1.59
CA ASN A 5 -8.46 10.82 -2.87
C ASN A 5 -7.92 9.70 -3.77
N VAL A 6 -7.32 8.68 -3.17
CA VAL A 6 -6.86 7.50 -3.90
C VAL A 6 -8.04 6.81 -4.60
N PHE A 7 -9.13 6.61 -3.89
CA PHE A 7 -10.27 5.86 -4.41
C PHE A 7 -11.24 6.68 -5.26
N LYS A 8 -11.27 8.00 -5.08
CA LYS A 8 -12.17 8.86 -5.86
C LYS A 8 -11.96 8.68 -7.36
N GLY A 9 -10.71 8.77 -7.83
CA GLY A 9 -10.41 8.58 -9.23
C GLY A 9 -10.68 7.16 -9.71
N ALA A 10 -10.38 6.17 -8.87
CA ALA A 10 -10.62 4.76 -9.19
C ALA A 10 -12.11 4.47 -9.35
N ILE A 11 -12.95 5.03 -8.48
CA ILE A 11 -14.40 4.87 -8.56
C ILE A 11 -14.95 5.51 -9.83
N VAL A 12 -14.54 6.74 -10.14
CA VAL A 12 -14.99 7.45 -11.36
C VAL A 12 -14.56 6.69 -12.61
N ALA A 13 -13.37 6.08 -12.59
CA ALA A 13 -12.85 5.32 -13.73
C ALA A 13 -13.37 3.87 -13.79
N ASN A 14 -14.21 3.44 -12.85
CA ASN A 14 -14.67 2.04 -12.74
C ASN A 14 -13.51 1.05 -12.63
N ALA A 15 -12.45 1.42 -11.94
CA ALA A 15 -11.30 0.54 -11.75
C ALA A 15 -11.68 -0.65 -10.85
N VAL A 16 -11.11 -1.81 -11.17
CA VAL A 16 -11.27 -3.03 -10.34
C VAL A 16 -10.03 -3.30 -9.50
N ALA A 17 -8.95 -2.60 -9.79
CA ALA A 17 -7.68 -2.72 -9.08
C ALA A 17 -6.88 -1.42 -9.23
N ILE A 18 -6.03 -1.12 -8.24
CA ILE A 18 -5.16 0.05 -8.25
C ILE A 18 -3.76 -0.32 -7.75
N ALA A 19 -2.79 0.46 -8.16
CA ALA A 19 -1.46 0.47 -7.55
C ALA A 19 -1.18 1.91 -7.10
N VAL A 20 -0.49 2.06 -5.98
CA VAL A 20 -0.17 3.36 -5.40
C VAL A 20 1.35 3.52 -5.33
N ALA A 21 1.84 4.69 -5.64
CA ALA A 21 3.25 5.00 -5.53
C ALA A 21 3.44 6.37 -4.90
N HIS A 22 4.49 6.53 -4.09
CA HIS A 22 4.86 7.83 -3.56
C HIS A 22 6.39 7.96 -3.43
N ASN A 23 6.88 9.19 -3.42
CA ASN A 23 8.29 9.50 -3.29
C ASN A 23 8.64 9.75 -1.82
N HIS A 24 9.81 9.24 -1.39
CA HIS A 24 10.40 9.67 -0.12
C HIS A 24 11.33 10.85 -0.37
N PRO A 25 11.13 12.00 0.30
CA PRO A 25 11.97 13.18 0.10
C PRO A 25 13.46 12.94 0.38
N SER A 26 13.78 11.99 1.26
CA SER A 26 15.17 11.64 1.57
C SER A 26 15.90 10.92 0.43
N GLY A 27 15.16 10.42 -0.57
CA GLY A 27 15.71 9.59 -1.63
C GLY A 27 15.94 8.14 -1.23
N VAL A 28 15.68 7.78 0.04
CA VAL A 28 15.81 6.42 0.55
C VAL A 28 14.43 5.78 0.58
N PRO A 29 14.19 4.69 -0.15
CA PRO A 29 12.83 4.12 -0.26
C PRO A 29 12.42 3.20 0.89
N LYS A 30 13.19 3.16 1.98
CA LYS A 30 12.86 2.31 3.13
C LYS A 30 11.50 2.72 3.73
N PRO A 31 10.56 1.78 3.87
CA PRO A 31 9.26 2.11 4.42
C PRO A 31 9.32 2.41 5.91
N SER A 32 8.50 3.38 6.34
CA SER A 32 8.26 3.67 7.75
C SER A 32 7.07 2.86 8.25
N GLU A 33 6.83 2.86 9.56
CA GLU A 33 5.62 2.26 10.12
C GLU A 33 4.36 2.92 9.54
N GLY A 34 4.40 4.23 9.35
CA GLY A 34 3.29 4.96 8.72
C GLY A 34 3.01 4.49 7.30
N ASP A 35 4.05 4.13 6.55
CA ASP A 35 3.88 3.59 5.20
C ASP A 35 3.18 2.23 5.23
N PHE A 36 3.56 1.37 6.15
CA PHE A 36 2.89 0.07 6.31
C PHE A 36 1.44 0.25 6.75
N THR A 37 1.19 1.15 7.69
CA THR A 37 -0.17 1.44 8.15
C THR A 37 -1.04 1.96 7.01
N LEU A 38 -0.51 2.90 6.22
CA LEU A 38 -1.23 3.44 5.07
C LEU A 38 -1.54 2.34 4.05
N THR A 39 -0.58 1.47 3.78
CA THR A 39 -0.78 0.34 2.85
C THR A 39 -1.93 -0.55 3.32
N ARG A 40 -1.95 -0.91 4.60
CA ARG A 40 -3.03 -1.74 5.15
C ARG A 40 -4.39 -1.05 5.04
N GLN A 41 -4.44 0.24 5.35
CA GLN A 41 -5.68 1.02 5.27
C GLN A 41 -6.22 1.08 3.85
N ILE A 42 -5.35 1.32 2.87
CA ILE A 42 -5.75 1.33 1.45
C ILE A 42 -6.21 -0.06 1.01
N ALA A 43 -5.50 -1.10 1.41
CA ALA A 43 -5.88 -2.47 1.06
C ALA A 43 -7.25 -2.85 1.63
N TRP A 44 -7.51 -2.52 2.89
CA TRP A 44 -8.81 -2.78 3.52
C TRP A 44 -9.94 -1.97 2.90
N ALA A 45 -9.70 -0.68 2.61
CA ALA A 45 -10.68 0.15 1.93
C ALA A 45 -11.01 -0.44 0.55
N GLY A 46 -9.99 -0.92 -0.15
CA GLY A 46 -10.17 -1.58 -1.45
C GLY A 46 -11.01 -2.84 -1.36
N GLU A 47 -10.81 -3.65 -0.33
CA GLU A 47 -11.63 -4.85 -0.11
C GLU A 47 -13.10 -4.49 0.07
N ILE A 48 -13.38 -3.42 0.82
CA ILE A 48 -14.75 -2.95 1.05
C ILE A 48 -15.38 -2.43 -0.24
N LEU A 49 -14.60 -1.71 -1.05
CA LEU A 49 -15.09 -1.06 -2.27
C LEU A 49 -15.08 -1.98 -3.51
N GLY A 50 -14.46 -3.15 -3.41
CA GLY A 50 -14.27 -4.02 -4.56
C GLY A 50 -13.18 -3.54 -5.52
N ILE A 51 -12.22 -2.76 -5.02
CA ILE A 51 -11.09 -2.22 -5.79
C ILE A 51 -9.80 -2.73 -5.14
N ARG A 52 -9.22 -3.78 -5.69
CA ARG A 52 -8.07 -4.44 -5.06
C ARG A 52 -6.79 -3.59 -5.15
N LEU A 53 -6.07 -3.44 -4.04
CA LEU A 53 -4.74 -2.86 -4.07
C LEU A 53 -3.76 -3.93 -4.55
N ILE A 54 -3.12 -3.68 -5.69
CA ILE A 54 -2.15 -4.58 -6.29
C ILE A 54 -0.79 -4.44 -5.60
N ASP A 55 -0.36 -3.20 -5.37
CA ASP A 55 0.93 -2.90 -4.76
C ASP A 55 0.96 -1.46 -4.26
N HIS A 56 1.88 -1.20 -3.34
CA HIS A 56 2.24 0.14 -2.91
C HIS A 56 3.75 0.24 -3.03
N VAL A 57 4.22 1.17 -3.86
CA VAL A 57 5.63 1.32 -4.20
C VAL A 57 6.15 2.64 -3.64
N ILE A 58 7.27 2.58 -2.92
CA ILE A 58 7.97 3.76 -2.42
C ILE A 58 9.14 4.02 -3.34
N ILE A 59 9.21 5.22 -3.90
CA ILE A 59 10.23 5.57 -4.89
C ILE A 59 11.32 6.39 -4.22
N GLY A 60 12.56 5.91 -4.32
CA GLY A 60 13.75 6.62 -3.88
C GLY A 60 14.42 7.31 -5.06
N GLU A 61 15.67 7.73 -4.86
CA GLU A 61 16.42 8.45 -5.90
C GLU A 61 16.78 7.53 -7.08
N ASP A 62 17.38 6.36 -6.79
CA ASP A 62 17.87 5.43 -7.81
C ASP A 62 17.23 4.05 -7.71
N THR A 63 16.28 3.88 -6.81
CA THR A 63 15.68 2.58 -6.54
C THR A 63 14.29 2.74 -5.98
N PHE A 64 13.59 1.63 -5.77
CA PHE A 64 12.24 1.63 -5.23
C PHE A 64 12.05 0.44 -4.29
N TYR A 65 11.03 0.54 -3.46
CA TYR A 65 10.60 -0.54 -2.57
C TYR A 65 9.16 -0.91 -2.92
N SER A 66 8.94 -2.17 -3.32
CA SER A 66 7.60 -2.70 -3.57
C SER A 66 7.14 -3.46 -2.33
N MET A 67 6.02 -3.06 -1.76
CA MET A 67 5.46 -3.75 -0.60
C MET A 67 5.20 -5.22 -0.89
N LYS A 68 4.68 -5.52 -2.06
CA LYS A 68 4.36 -6.89 -2.45
C LYS A 68 5.61 -7.73 -2.70
N LYS A 69 6.57 -7.18 -3.44
CA LYS A 69 7.78 -7.89 -3.82
C LYS A 69 8.68 -8.20 -2.62
N GLU A 70 8.82 -7.24 -1.72
CA GLU A 70 9.72 -7.35 -0.57
C GLU A 70 9.09 -8.12 0.61
N ASN A 71 7.79 -8.42 0.55
CA ASN A 71 7.07 -9.13 1.60
C ASN A 71 6.28 -10.31 1.00
N PRO A 72 6.98 -11.27 0.38
CA PRO A 72 6.31 -12.38 -0.30
C PRO A 72 5.50 -13.23 0.71
N GLY A 73 4.32 -13.65 0.28
CA GLY A 73 3.44 -14.46 1.12
C GLY A 73 2.64 -13.69 2.15
N VAL A 74 2.81 -12.36 2.22
CA VAL A 74 2.07 -11.52 3.16
C VAL A 74 1.04 -10.69 2.39
N SER A 75 -0.22 -10.74 2.82
CA SER A 75 -1.27 -9.92 2.23
C SER A 75 -1.02 -8.44 2.54
N LEU A 76 -1.37 -7.56 1.61
CA LEU A 76 -1.24 -6.11 1.84
C LEU A 76 -2.17 -5.62 2.95
N THR A 77 -3.22 -6.38 3.28
CA THR A 77 -4.07 -6.08 4.44
C THR A 77 -3.37 -6.34 5.77
N ASP A 78 -2.29 -7.14 5.76
CA ASP A 78 -1.57 -7.56 6.97
C ASP A 78 -0.13 -7.07 7.01
N ILE A 79 0.31 -6.38 5.97
CA ILE A 79 1.72 -6.00 5.81
C ILE A 79 2.21 -5.14 6.99
N GLY A 80 3.42 -5.39 7.43
CA GLY A 80 4.04 -4.65 8.53
C GLY A 80 3.59 -5.08 9.92
N LEU A 81 2.66 -6.03 10.04
CA LEU A 81 2.28 -6.62 11.33
C LEU A 81 3.22 -7.76 11.67
N ASP A 82 3.55 -7.92 12.95
CA ASP A 82 4.32 -9.08 13.37
C ASP A 82 3.39 -10.28 13.56
N GLN A 83 3.98 -11.46 13.81
CA GLN A 83 3.21 -12.69 13.92
C GLN A 83 2.21 -12.65 15.07
N GLU A 84 2.56 -12.01 16.21
CA GLU A 84 1.67 -11.92 17.36
C GLU A 84 0.46 -11.04 17.04
N GLU A 85 0.68 -9.93 16.36
CA GLU A 85 -0.41 -9.03 15.93
C GLU A 85 -1.34 -9.72 14.95
N MET A 86 -0.79 -10.53 14.04
CA MET A 86 -1.57 -11.25 13.04
C MET A 86 -2.43 -12.35 13.68
N ASP A 87 -1.94 -12.98 14.73
CA ASP A 87 -2.63 -14.07 15.41
C ASP A 87 -3.64 -13.57 16.45
N ALA A 88 -3.59 -12.30 16.80
CA ALA A 88 -4.53 -11.71 17.72
C ALA A 88 -5.86 -11.39 17.05
#